data_4313b3195ae3df64535a0c9770de3bdd
#
_entry.id   4313b3195ae3df64535a0c9770de3bdd
#
_cell.length_a   1.000
_cell.length_b   1.000
_cell.length_c   1.000
_cell.angle_alpha   90.00
_cell.angle_beta   90.00
_cell.angle_gamma   90.00
#
_symmetry.space_group_name_H-M   'P 1'
#
loop_
_entity.id
_entity.type
_entity.pdbx_description
1 polymer ?
#
loop_
_entity_poly.entity_id
_entity_poly.type
_entity_poly.pdbx_seq_one_letter_code
_entity_poly.pdbx_strand_id
1 'polypeptide(L)'
;MARIAVGGIQHETNTFAPHPTTLRDFTEPGAWPGMLAGEALAPGVEGRNLPVSGFIAEADAMGHEVLPLTWAAAPPGGRVSSEAFATVLNYILDDLARQVGLDGVYLDLHGAMVTERYADGEAIVLERVRSLIGTDLPLVASLDLHANVSAAMVEHADGLIAYRTYPHLDMADTGRRTARYLDRIWRGERAEKAFRQVPFLIPVLSGDTGREPARPVYRRVAELEDADSTIASVSVTCGFPLADTRDAGPAVIVYAHCRDAADRVARDLEDHVAACEAQFAQSVLPLDEGVATAIDRADSARGPVILADTQDNPGAGASGDTTGVLRTLVAQGAAGAVVAVLIDPDAAKAAHEHGDGACFRVALGGRGADDTGDQPLDGEVVVEALGDGRVAGVGPFYGGAEMALGPMALLRIADTGVRLIVGSRRIQAADRGIFHHLGVDPAGCAILALKSSVHFRADFEPLADTVLVVAAPGLNPIDPARLAYRNLRAGVRLCPNGPTYLGPPAGAYT
;
A
#
# COMPACT_ATOMS: atom_id res chain seq x y z
N MET A 1 18.84 20.78 -20.79
CA MET A 1 19.30 19.80 -19.78
C MET A 1 19.07 20.45 -18.43
N ALA A 2 18.13 19.94 -17.66
CA ALA A 2 17.84 20.42 -16.31
C ALA A 2 18.50 19.51 -15.27
N ARG A 3 18.78 20.05 -14.09
CA ARG A 3 19.38 19.33 -12.95
C ARG A 3 18.33 19.12 -11.87
N ILE A 4 17.98 17.87 -11.62
CA ILE A 4 16.83 17.48 -10.77
C ILE A 4 17.30 16.72 -9.55
N ALA A 5 17.04 17.23 -8.37
CA ALA A 5 17.23 16.48 -7.13
C ALA A 5 16.11 15.45 -6.96
N VAL A 6 16.48 14.18 -6.73
CA VAL A 6 15.53 13.04 -6.70
C VAL A 6 15.73 12.21 -5.45
N GLY A 7 14.69 12.06 -4.64
CA GLY A 7 14.68 11.25 -3.42
C GLY A 7 13.27 11.00 -2.90
N GLY A 8 13.13 10.63 -1.62
CA GLY A 8 11.80 10.49 -1.03
C GLY A 8 11.75 9.64 0.23
N ILE A 9 10.55 9.59 0.80
CA ILE A 9 10.23 8.73 1.93
C ILE A 9 8.81 8.20 1.77
N GLN A 10 8.64 6.88 1.77
CA GLN A 10 7.33 6.24 1.62
C GLN A 10 6.95 5.45 2.86
N HIS A 11 5.75 5.68 3.36
CA HIS A 11 5.12 4.86 4.38
C HIS A 11 3.60 5.06 4.40
N GLU A 12 2.85 3.97 4.48
CA GLU A 12 1.41 3.96 4.70
C GLU A 12 1.14 3.62 6.17
N THR A 13 0.55 4.55 6.91
CA THR A 13 0.38 4.41 8.36
C THR A 13 -1.02 3.97 8.72
N ASN A 14 -1.15 2.74 9.25
CA ASN A 14 -2.32 2.33 10.01
C ASN A 14 -2.16 2.84 11.47
N THR A 15 -2.88 3.92 11.82
CA THR A 15 -2.78 4.53 13.15
C THR A 15 -3.40 3.68 14.27
N PHE A 16 -4.12 2.63 13.91
CA PHE A 16 -4.71 1.67 14.85
C PHE A 16 -3.82 0.45 15.08
N ALA A 17 -2.71 0.31 14.32
CA ALA A 17 -1.72 -0.73 14.55
C ALA A 17 -0.90 -0.40 15.83
N PRO A 18 -0.66 -1.41 16.72
CA PRO A 18 -0.11 -1.15 18.05
C PRO A 18 1.40 -0.86 18.03
N HIS A 19 2.13 -1.31 17.03
CA HIS A 19 3.59 -1.22 16.98
C HIS A 19 4.05 -0.09 16.04
N PRO A 20 4.92 0.82 16.51
CA PRO A 20 5.44 1.88 15.66
C PRO A 20 6.36 1.33 14.57
N THR A 21 6.40 2.05 13.43
CA THR A 21 7.39 1.84 12.38
C THR A 21 8.68 2.54 12.77
N THR A 22 9.78 1.81 12.80
CA THR A 22 11.08 2.25 13.31
C THR A 22 12.06 2.56 12.17
N LEU A 23 13.22 3.13 12.48
CA LEU A 23 14.29 3.36 11.50
C LEU A 23 14.75 2.05 10.84
N ARG A 24 14.72 0.95 11.55
CA ARG A 24 15.07 -0.37 11.04
C ARG A 24 14.18 -0.77 9.87
N ASP A 25 12.88 -0.47 9.92
CA ASP A 25 11.92 -0.79 8.86
C ASP A 25 12.23 -0.03 7.56
N PHE A 26 12.87 1.15 7.63
CA PHE A 26 13.33 1.90 6.46
C PHE A 26 14.71 1.45 5.96
N THR A 27 15.59 1.00 6.84
CA THR A 27 16.98 0.69 6.49
C THR A 27 17.20 -0.74 6.02
N GLU A 28 16.41 -1.70 6.51
CA GLU A 28 16.50 -3.08 6.08
C GLU A 28 15.69 -3.34 4.80
N PRO A 29 16.25 -4.09 3.83
CA PRO A 29 15.50 -4.45 2.63
C PRO A 29 14.35 -5.42 2.99
N GLY A 30 13.24 -5.27 2.27
CA GLY A 30 12.06 -6.13 2.40
C GLY A 30 11.51 -6.50 1.04
N ALA A 31 10.26 -6.12 0.74
CA ALA A 31 9.70 -6.18 -0.61
C ALA A 31 10.42 -5.21 -1.57
N TRP A 32 10.84 -4.06 -1.04
CA TRP A 32 11.62 -3.04 -1.74
C TRP A 32 13.01 -2.94 -1.13
N PRO A 33 13.97 -2.24 -1.80
CA PRO A 33 15.28 -2.00 -1.22
C PRO A 33 15.18 -1.29 0.13
N GLY A 34 16.13 -1.54 1.01
CA GLY A 34 16.35 -0.67 2.17
C GLY A 34 16.76 0.74 1.73
N MET A 35 16.95 1.64 2.68
CA MET A 35 17.32 3.03 2.42
C MET A 35 18.51 3.13 1.46
N LEU A 36 18.36 3.91 0.38
CA LEU A 36 19.37 4.19 -0.65
C LEU A 36 19.74 5.66 -0.60
N ALA A 37 21.01 5.98 -0.86
CA ALA A 37 21.48 7.35 -0.91
C ALA A 37 22.55 7.55 -2.00
N GLY A 38 22.61 8.77 -2.56
CA GLY A 38 23.62 9.12 -3.55
C GLY A 38 23.62 8.17 -4.75
N GLU A 39 24.80 7.83 -5.25
CA GLU A 39 24.97 7.00 -6.46
C GLU A 39 24.31 5.60 -6.37
N ALA A 40 23.96 5.13 -5.18
CA ALA A 40 23.27 3.85 -5.00
C ALA A 40 21.77 3.90 -5.37
N LEU A 41 21.17 5.09 -5.45
CA LEU A 41 19.73 5.23 -5.69
C LEU A 41 19.32 4.66 -7.06
N ALA A 42 19.88 5.18 -8.14
CA ALA A 42 19.46 4.79 -9.49
C ALA A 42 19.63 3.28 -9.75
N PRO A 43 20.79 2.64 -9.52
CA PRO A 43 20.92 1.19 -9.71
C PRO A 43 20.08 0.38 -8.73
N GLY A 44 19.84 0.90 -7.52
CA GLY A 44 19.04 0.21 -6.50
C GLY A 44 17.55 0.15 -6.81
N VAL A 45 17.03 1.01 -7.68
CA VAL A 45 15.60 1.04 -8.06
C VAL A 45 15.36 0.68 -9.53
N GLU A 46 16.40 0.52 -10.33
CA GLU A 46 16.30 0.27 -11.77
C GLU A 46 15.42 -0.95 -12.09
N GLY A 47 14.53 -0.78 -13.08
CA GLY A 47 13.64 -1.84 -13.56
C GLY A 47 12.53 -2.26 -12.61
N ARG A 48 12.42 -1.66 -11.43
CA ARG A 48 11.37 -1.94 -10.45
C ARG A 48 10.12 -1.10 -10.73
N ASN A 49 8.96 -1.66 -10.41
CA ASN A 49 7.71 -0.89 -10.45
C ASN A 49 7.64 0.05 -9.23
N LEU A 50 8.45 1.11 -9.24
CA LEU A 50 8.52 2.17 -8.23
C LEU A 50 8.44 3.54 -8.90
N PRO A 51 7.77 4.55 -8.30
CA PRO A 51 7.69 5.88 -8.90
C PRO A 51 9.06 6.52 -9.13
N VAL A 52 9.96 6.41 -8.16
CA VAL A 52 11.33 6.93 -8.29
C VAL A 52 12.08 6.29 -9.46
N SER A 53 11.90 4.99 -9.69
CA SER A 53 12.48 4.27 -10.85
C SER A 53 11.97 4.84 -12.16
N GLY A 54 10.65 5.00 -12.27
CA GLY A 54 10.00 5.56 -13.45
C GLY A 54 10.38 7.02 -13.71
N PHE A 55 10.48 7.83 -12.65
CA PHE A 55 10.91 9.23 -12.75
C PHE A 55 12.33 9.35 -13.28
N ILE A 56 13.29 8.59 -12.70
CA ILE A 56 14.69 8.59 -13.12
C ILE A 56 14.79 8.19 -14.60
N ALA A 57 14.15 7.08 -14.99
CA ALA A 57 14.20 6.60 -16.36
C ALA A 57 13.64 7.60 -17.38
N GLU A 58 12.58 8.32 -17.06
CA GLU A 58 11.98 9.33 -17.93
C GLU A 58 12.84 10.60 -17.98
N ALA A 59 13.38 11.04 -16.85
CA ALA A 59 14.28 12.20 -16.78
C ALA A 59 15.52 11.97 -17.64
N ASP A 60 16.13 10.79 -17.54
CA ASP A 60 17.27 10.39 -18.39
C ASP A 60 16.91 10.37 -19.87
N ALA A 61 15.74 9.79 -20.22
CA ALA A 61 15.26 9.75 -21.61
C ALA A 61 15.01 11.14 -22.20
N MET A 62 14.63 12.12 -21.36
CA MET A 62 14.50 13.52 -21.74
C MET A 62 15.84 14.30 -21.74
N GLY A 63 16.95 13.67 -21.36
CA GLY A 63 18.27 14.28 -21.32
C GLY A 63 18.51 15.22 -20.14
N HIS A 64 17.83 14.99 -19.01
CA HIS A 64 18.07 15.72 -17.76
C HIS A 64 19.13 15.03 -16.89
N GLU A 65 19.74 15.77 -15.99
CA GLU A 65 20.70 15.26 -15.00
C GLU A 65 19.97 14.97 -13.69
N VAL A 66 19.99 13.70 -13.25
CA VAL A 66 19.45 13.29 -11.95
C VAL A 66 20.51 13.41 -10.87
N LEU A 67 20.20 14.14 -9.81
CA LEU A 67 21.03 14.33 -8.63
C LEU A 67 20.39 13.56 -7.48
N PRO A 68 20.90 12.37 -7.16
CA PRO A 68 20.27 11.50 -6.19
C PRO A 68 20.40 12.04 -4.76
N LEU A 69 19.28 12.05 -4.06
CA LEU A 69 19.16 12.26 -2.62
C LEU A 69 18.99 10.92 -1.92
N THR A 70 18.70 10.95 -0.62
CA THR A 70 18.22 9.77 0.13
C THR A 70 16.79 9.42 -0.28
N TRP A 71 16.55 8.12 -0.49
CA TRP A 71 15.23 7.51 -0.69
C TRP A 71 15.07 6.34 0.28
N ALA A 72 13.91 6.22 0.90
CA ALA A 72 13.59 5.13 1.81
C ALA A 72 12.10 4.77 1.76
N ALA A 73 11.79 3.47 1.85
CA ALA A 73 10.43 2.97 1.98
C ALA A 73 10.36 1.94 3.10
N ALA A 74 9.34 2.04 3.95
CA ALA A 74 9.04 1.03 4.95
C ALA A 74 7.70 0.33 4.63
N PRO A 75 7.55 -0.97 4.97
CA PRO A 75 6.27 -1.66 4.84
C PRO A 75 5.18 -0.94 5.62
N PRO A 76 3.91 -0.95 5.15
CA PRO A 76 2.80 -0.37 5.89
C PRO A 76 2.76 -0.88 7.33
N GLY A 77 2.44 0.01 8.28
CA GLY A 77 2.52 -0.32 9.71
C GLY A 77 1.96 0.76 10.59
N GLY A 78 2.30 0.74 11.89
CA GLY A 78 1.90 1.77 12.83
C GLY A 78 2.62 3.11 12.60
N ARG A 79 2.34 4.08 13.46
CA ARG A 79 2.92 5.43 13.36
C ARG A 79 4.44 5.39 13.24
N VAL A 80 4.98 6.19 12.33
CA VAL A 80 6.44 6.32 12.18
C VAL A 80 7.02 6.98 13.44
N SER A 81 8.00 6.33 14.05
CA SER A 81 8.66 6.88 15.23
C SER A 81 9.29 8.23 14.93
N SER A 82 9.32 9.12 15.93
CA SER A 82 9.90 10.47 15.79
C SER A 82 11.37 10.42 15.38
N GLU A 83 12.11 9.41 15.86
CA GLU A 83 13.51 9.18 15.50
C GLU A 83 13.66 8.79 14.03
N ALA A 84 12.88 7.80 13.56
CA ALA A 84 12.93 7.33 12.18
C ALA A 84 12.61 8.46 11.21
N PHE A 85 11.51 9.17 11.44
CA PHE A 85 11.10 10.29 10.60
C PHE A 85 12.16 11.39 10.55
N ALA A 86 12.63 11.83 11.71
CA ALA A 86 13.65 12.88 11.78
C ALA A 86 14.97 12.46 11.08
N THR A 87 15.40 11.21 11.27
CA THR A 87 16.62 10.70 10.66
C THR A 87 16.54 10.69 9.14
N VAL A 88 15.49 10.08 8.56
CA VAL A 88 15.34 10.00 7.10
C VAL A 88 15.14 11.39 6.48
N LEU A 89 14.30 12.24 7.11
CA LEU A 89 14.08 13.60 6.64
C LEU A 89 15.37 14.42 6.67
N ASN A 90 16.17 14.33 7.74
CA ASN A 90 17.44 15.04 7.81
C ASN A 90 18.43 14.58 6.73
N TYR A 91 18.50 13.28 6.41
CA TYR A 91 19.31 12.80 5.30
C TYR A 91 18.88 13.42 3.96
N ILE A 92 17.57 13.46 3.68
CA ILE A 92 17.05 14.11 2.46
C ILE A 92 17.42 15.59 2.42
N LEU A 93 17.26 16.32 3.54
CA LEU A 93 17.56 17.76 3.62
C LEU A 93 19.07 18.03 3.52
N ASP A 94 19.90 17.23 4.18
CA ASP A 94 21.35 17.36 4.13
C ASP A 94 21.90 17.06 2.72
N ASP A 95 21.33 16.04 2.03
CA ASP A 95 21.67 15.75 0.65
C ASP A 95 21.27 16.90 -0.26
N LEU A 96 20.07 17.44 -0.11
CA LEU A 96 19.54 18.55 -0.90
C LEU A 96 20.36 19.83 -0.68
N ALA A 97 20.75 20.14 0.56
CA ALA A 97 21.54 21.32 0.90
C ALA A 97 22.94 21.33 0.26
N ARG A 98 23.46 20.17 -0.10
CA ARG A 98 24.74 20.02 -0.81
C ARG A 98 24.64 20.24 -2.31
N GLN A 99 23.44 20.22 -2.87
CA GLN A 99 23.23 20.42 -4.30
C GLN A 99 23.27 21.89 -4.69
N VAL A 100 23.82 22.17 -5.85
CA VAL A 100 23.90 23.53 -6.39
C VAL A 100 23.39 23.55 -7.83
N GLY A 101 22.79 24.67 -8.25
CA GLY A 101 22.32 24.84 -9.61
C GLY A 101 21.20 23.88 -9.98
N LEU A 102 20.26 23.65 -9.05
CA LEU A 102 19.08 22.86 -9.28
C LEU A 102 18.05 23.60 -10.13
N ASP A 103 17.39 22.87 -11.00
CA ASP A 103 16.25 23.33 -11.79
C ASP A 103 14.92 22.75 -11.27
N GLY A 104 14.94 21.75 -10.38
CA GLY A 104 13.75 21.19 -9.75
C GLY A 104 14.05 20.10 -8.72
N VAL A 105 13.04 19.76 -7.94
CA VAL A 105 13.08 18.69 -6.95
C VAL A 105 11.90 17.74 -7.17
N TYR A 106 12.18 16.46 -7.17
CA TYR A 106 11.18 15.40 -7.15
C TYR A 106 11.29 14.57 -5.87
N LEU A 107 10.15 14.35 -5.25
CA LEU A 107 10.02 13.47 -4.08
C LEU A 107 9.06 12.33 -4.36
N ASP A 108 9.51 11.11 -4.08
CA ASP A 108 8.69 9.91 -4.07
C ASP A 108 8.07 9.76 -2.69
N LEU A 109 6.79 10.08 -2.56
CA LEU A 109 6.03 10.08 -1.30
C LEU A 109 4.85 9.11 -1.40
N HIS A 110 4.37 8.63 -0.25
CA HIS A 110 3.14 7.82 -0.20
C HIS A 110 1.88 8.72 -0.13
N GLY A 111 1.85 9.66 0.78
CA GLY A 111 0.71 10.55 1.03
C GLY A 111 -0.19 10.12 2.18
N ALA A 112 0.16 9.06 2.92
CA ALA A 112 -0.61 8.58 4.08
C ALA A 112 0.27 8.30 5.31
N MET A 113 1.42 8.98 5.41
CA MET A 113 2.34 8.81 6.52
C MET A 113 1.90 9.64 7.72
N VAL A 114 1.69 8.96 8.84
CA VAL A 114 1.45 9.56 10.16
C VAL A 114 2.60 9.20 11.08
N THR A 115 3.18 10.20 11.72
CA THR A 115 4.26 9.98 12.70
C THR A 115 3.72 10.05 14.13
N GLU A 116 4.54 9.73 15.10
CA GLU A 116 4.18 9.96 16.50
C GLU A 116 3.91 11.43 16.80
N ARG A 117 4.56 12.35 16.07
CA ARG A 117 4.50 13.79 16.31
C ARG A 117 3.62 14.53 15.33
N TYR A 118 3.56 14.09 14.07
CA TYR A 118 2.88 14.81 12.99
C TYR A 118 1.77 13.95 12.41
N ALA A 119 0.58 14.53 12.31
CA ALA A 119 -0.59 13.89 11.72
C ALA A 119 -0.51 13.81 10.18
N ASP A 120 0.35 14.62 9.57
CA ASP A 120 0.63 14.67 8.14
C ASP A 120 2.16 14.77 7.96
N GLY A 121 2.78 13.61 7.79
CA GLY A 121 4.23 13.50 7.62
C GLY A 121 4.70 14.09 6.30
N GLU A 122 3.94 13.88 5.22
CA GLU A 122 4.28 14.38 3.89
C GLU A 122 4.22 15.89 3.80
N ALA A 123 3.22 16.54 4.42
CA ALA A 123 3.17 17.98 4.48
C ALA A 123 4.41 18.57 5.17
N ILE A 124 4.90 17.94 6.23
CA ILE A 124 6.15 18.35 6.91
C ILE A 124 7.37 18.16 6.00
N VAL A 125 7.47 17.03 5.27
CA VAL A 125 8.55 16.82 4.30
C VAL A 125 8.55 17.92 3.24
N LEU A 126 7.39 18.18 2.63
CA LEU A 126 7.21 19.19 1.59
C LEU A 126 7.50 20.61 2.12
N GLU A 127 7.02 20.96 3.31
CA GLU A 127 7.29 22.24 3.99
C GLU A 127 8.81 22.45 4.21
N ARG A 128 9.50 21.43 4.72
CA ARG A 128 10.93 21.53 5.02
C ARG A 128 11.77 21.64 3.74
N VAL A 129 11.45 20.85 2.73
CA VAL A 129 12.10 20.95 1.42
C VAL A 129 11.82 22.32 0.79
N ARG A 130 10.57 22.78 0.78
CA ARG A 130 10.18 24.11 0.28
C ARG A 130 10.91 25.25 0.99
N SER A 131 11.06 25.14 2.31
CA SER A 131 11.81 26.13 3.10
C SER A 131 13.28 26.21 2.73
N LEU A 132 13.88 25.09 2.29
CA LEU A 132 15.27 25.04 1.87
C LEU A 132 15.49 25.57 0.45
N ILE A 133 14.60 25.21 -0.49
CA ILE A 133 14.76 25.55 -1.92
C ILE A 133 14.13 26.89 -2.33
N GLY A 134 13.32 27.52 -1.46
CA GLY A 134 12.55 28.73 -1.77
C GLY A 134 11.32 28.47 -2.63
N THR A 135 10.69 29.52 -3.15
CA THR A 135 9.41 29.47 -3.88
C THR A 135 9.54 29.31 -5.37
N ASP A 136 10.71 29.62 -5.94
CA ASP A 136 10.91 29.70 -7.38
C ASP A 136 11.30 28.36 -8.02
N LEU A 137 11.89 27.47 -7.24
CA LEU A 137 12.29 26.14 -7.70
C LEU A 137 11.11 25.16 -7.67
N PRO A 138 10.74 24.53 -8.80
CA PRO A 138 9.66 23.55 -8.83
C PRO A 138 9.90 22.38 -7.88
N LEU A 139 8.89 22.04 -7.09
CA LEU A 139 8.81 20.88 -6.20
C LEU A 139 7.64 20.02 -6.59
N VAL A 140 7.88 18.83 -7.11
CA VAL A 140 6.85 17.88 -7.50
C VAL A 140 6.99 16.58 -6.72
N ALA A 141 5.87 15.87 -6.50
CA ALA A 141 5.89 14.56 -5.87
C ALA A 141 4.92 13.58 -6.53
N SER A 142 5.29 12.29 -6.50
CA SER A 142 4.37 11.19 -6.72
C SER A 142 3.70 10.77 -5.43
N LEU A 143 2.46 10.31 -5.52
CA LEU A 143 1.64 9.82 -4.40
C LEU A 143 1.02 8.47 -4.75
N ASP A 144 0.79 7.67 -3.70
CA ASP A 144 -0.06 6.49 -3.79
C ASP A 144 -1.54 6.90 -4.00
N LEU A 145 -2.32 5.99 -4.56
CA LEU A 145 -3.77 6.13 -4.69
C LEU A 145 -4.47 6.20 -3.31
N HIS A 146 -3.86 5.64 -2.26
CA HIS A 146 -4.37 5.70 -0.89
C HIS A 146 -3.93 6.97 -0.13
N ALA A 147 -3.36 7.97 -0.81
CA ALA A 147 -2.97 9.22 -0.17
C ALA A 147 -4.15 9.94 0.51
N ASN A 148 -3.94 10.40 1.72
CA ASN A 148 -4.82 11.29 2.49
C ASN A 148 -4.36 12.73 2.28
N VAL A 149 -4.70 13.31 1.14
CA VAL A 149 -4.15 14.59 0.71
C VAL A 149 -4.69 15.73 1.55
N SER A 150 -3.78 16.54 2.10
CA SER A 150 -4.11 17.77 2.83
C SER A 150 -3.94 19.03 1.98
N ALA A 151 -4.56 20.11 2.42
CA ALA A 151 -4.36 21.43 1.82
C ALA A 151 -2.89 21.88 1.92
N ALA A 152 -2.19 21.52 3.00
CA ALA A 152 -0.77 21.84 3.19
C ALA A 152 0.13 21.15 2.18
N MET A 153 -0.11 19.87 1.87
CA MET A 153 0.60 19.19 0.79
C MET A 153 0.43 19.91 -0.54
N VAL A 154 -0.82 20.30 -0.89
CA VAL A 154 -1.12 21.03 -2.13
C VAL A 154 -0.51 22.43 -2.15
N GLU A 155 -0.40 23.09 -1.01
CA GLU A 155 0.22 24.40 -0.89
C GLU A 155 1.73 24.35 -1.18
N HIS A 156 2.44 23.39 -0.58
CA HIS A 156 3.90 23.33 -0.64
C HIS A 156 4.46 22.71 -1.92
N ALA A 157 3.70 21.84 -2.60
CA ALA A 157 4.12 21.22 -3.87
C ALA A 157 3.57 21.97 -5.09
N ASP A 158 4.34 22.02 -6.18
CA ASP A 158 3.89 22.53 -7.49
C ASP A 158 3.15 21.47 -8.29
N GLY A 159 3.36 20.19 -7.96
CA GLY A 159 2.67 19.05 -8.56
C GLY A 159 2.61 17.85 -7.62
N LEU A 160 1.42 17.30 -7.43
CA LEU A 160 1.15 16.05 -6.73
C LEU A 160 0.44 15.10 -7.71
N ILE A 161 1.14 14.04 -8.12
CA ILE A 161 0.68 13.12 -9.16
C ILE A 161 0.47 11.75 -8.54
N ALA A 162 -0.78 11.27 -8.50
CA ALA A 162 -1.11 10.00 -7.83
C ALA A 162 -1.21 8.82 -8.80
N TYR A 163 -1.09 7.61 -8.26
CA TYR A 163 -1.38 6.36 -8.97
C TYR A 163 -2.83 6.35 -9.47
N ARG A 164 -3.08 5.56 -10.52
CA ARG A 164 -4.39 5.38 -11.14
C ARG A 164 -4.89 3.95 -11.10
N THR A 165 -4.07 3.04 -10.59
CA THR A 165 -4.42 1.63 -10.54
C THR A 165 -4.31 1.04 -9.14
N TYR A 166 -5.28 0.21 -8.79
CA TYR A 166 -5.25 -0.67 -7.64
C TYR A 166 -5.82 -2.04 -8.09
N PRO A 167 -4.98 -3.05 -8.21
CA PRO A 167 -3.54 -3.19 -7.82
C PRO A 167 -2.64 -2.13 -8.42
N HIS A 168 -1.58 -1.70 -7.69
CA HIS A 168 -0.66 -0.64 -8.09
C HIS A 168 0.28 -1.10 -9.21
N LEU A 169 -0.21 -1.13 -10.44
CA LEU A 169 0.56 -1.56 -11.61
C LEU A 169 1.24 -0.40 -12.32
N ASP A 170 0.83 0.83 -12.03
CA ASP A 170 1.28 2.07 -12.68
C ASP A 170 2.21 2.93 -11.81
N MET A 171 2.85 2.35 -10.78
CA MET A 171 3.75 3.13 -9.90
C MET A 171 4.89 3.78 -10.70
N ALA A 172 5.62 2.99 -11.51
CA ALA A 172 6.67 3.54 -12.36
C ALA A 172 6.12 4.52 -13.41
N ASP A 173 4.94 4.26 -13.98
CA ASP A 173 4.30 5.19 -14.92
C ASP A 173 3.89 6.50 -14.25
N THR A 174 3.52 6.47 -12.98
CA THR A 174 3.25 7.69 -12.20
C THR A 174 4.52 8.54 -12.05
N GLY A 175 5.66 7.91 -11.77
CA GLY A 175 6.95 8.60 -11.80
C GLY A 175 7.25 9.24 -13.16
N ARG A 176 7.02 8.53 -14.26
CA ARG A 176 7.18 9.08 -15.63
C ARG A 176 6.22 10.25 -15.87
N ARG A 177 4.95 10.14 -15.46
CA ARG A 177 3.97 11.25 -15.55
C ARG A 177 4.43 12.46 -14.76
N THR A 178 5.01 12.24 -13.58
CA THR A 178 5.53 13.32 -12.73
C THR A 178 6.75 14.02 -13.39
N ALA A 179 7.65 13.27 -14.03
CA ALA A 179 8.78 13.85 -14.77
C ALA A 179 8.30 14.71 -15.96
N ARG A 180 7.33 14.21 -16.73
CA ARG A 180 6.72 14.97 -17.85
C ARG A 180 5.99 16.22 -17.36
N TYR A 181 5.32 16.14 -16.20
CA TYR A 181 4.67 17.29 -15.60
C TYR A 181 5.69 18.37 -15.18
N LEU A 182 6.83 17.97 -14.60
CA LEU A 182 7.92 18.88 -14.26
C LEU A 182 8.52 19.55 -15.51
N ASP A 183 8.68 18.81 -16.61
CA ASP A 183 9.14 19.36 -17.90
C ASP A 183 8.17 20.43 -18.48
N ARG A 184 6.84 20.24 -18.30
CA ARG A 184 5.85 21.28 -18.67
C ARG A 184 6.03 22.57 -17.87
N ILE A 185 6.31 22.46 -16.55
CA ILE A 185 6.59 23.65 -15.71
C ILE A 185 7.79 24.42 -16.27
N TRP A 186 8.88 23.76 -16.67
CA TRP A 186 10.06 24.41 -17.26
C TRP A 186 9.79 25.02 -18.62
N ARG A 187 8.85 24.52 -19.38
CA ARG A 187 8.37 25.15 -20.63
C ARG A 187 7.53 26.39 -20.40
N GLY A 188 7.33 26.78 -19.14
CA GLY A 188 6.56 27.97 -18.76
C GLY A 188 5.05 27.71 -18.64
N GLU A 189 4.61 26.47 -18.63
CA GLU A 189 3.21 26.11 -18.39
C GLU A 189 2.91 26.25 -16.90
N ARG A 190 2.45 27.44 -16.50
CA ARG A 190 1.95 27.64 -15.14
C ARG A 190 0.56 27.03 -14.99
N ALA A 191 0.40 26.21 -13.97
CA ALA A 191 -0.88 25.59 -13.66
C ALA A 191 -1.50 26.18 -12.39
N GLU A 192 -2.79 26.52 -12.48
CA GLU A 192 -3.64 26.78 -11.34
C GLU A 192 -4.05 25.47 -10.70
N LYS A 193 -4.18 25.47 -9.37
CA LYS A 193 -4.48 24.27 -8.57
C LYS A 193 -5.94 24.29 -8.12
N ALA A 194 -6.65 23.19 -8.25
CA ALA A 194 -7.90 22.96 -7.54
C ALA A 194 -7.77 21.69 -6.68
N PHE A 195 -8.29 21.77 -5.45
CA PHE A 195 -8.25 20.67 -4.48
C PHE A 195 -9.62 20.52 -3.82
N ARG A 196 -10.09 19.26 -3.72
CA ARG A 196 -11.36 18.93 -3.08
C ARG A 196 -11.25 17.64 -2.31
N GLN A 197 -11.94 17.56 -1.17
CA GLN A 197 -12.02 16.35 -0.35
C GLN A 197 -13.45 15.83 -0.37
N VAL A 198 -13.61 14.54 -0.68
CA VAL A 198 -14.92 13.89 -0.68
C VAL A 198 -15.33 13.53 0.75
N PRO A 199 -16.62 13.75 1.15
CA PRO A 199 -17.03 13.68 2.54
C PRO A 199 -17.44 12.27 3.04
N PHE A 200 -16.76 11.21 2.57
CA PHE A 200 -16.93 9.84 3.09
C PHE A 200 -15.64 9.04 2.95
N LEU A 201 -15.47 8.02 3.79
CA LEU A 201 -14.33 7.11 3.70
C LEU A 201 -14.66 5.96 2.75
N ILE A 202 -13.71 5.63 1.87
CA ILE A 202 -13.78 4.45 1.00
C ILE A 202 -13.07 3.29 1.70
N PRO A 203 -13.74 2.14 1.95
CA PRO A 203 -13.06 0.94 2.44
C PRO A 203 -11.91 0.54 1.51
N VAL A 204 -10.77 0.12 2.05
CA VAL A 204 -9.57 -0.24 1.25
C VAL A 204 -9.91 -1.24 0.14
N LEU A 205 -10.74 -2.24 0.45
CA LEU A 205 -11.19 -3.26 -0.50
C LEU A 205 -11.97 -2.69 -1.70
N SER A 206 -12.63 -1.53 -1.54
CA SER A 206 -13.51 -0.93 -2.54
C SER A 206 -12.77 -0.07 -3.57
N GLY A 207 -11.47 0.18 -3.35
CA GLY A 207 -10.65 0.99 -4.25
C GLY A 207 -10.16 0.27 -5.51
N ASP A 208 -10.53 -1.00 -5.76
CA ASP A 208 -10.11 -1.78 -6.94
C ASP A 208 -10.51 -1.07 -8.25
N THR A 209 -9.51 -0.50 -8.94
CA THR A 209 -9.73 0.29 -10.17
C THR A 209 -10.02 -0.55 -11.41
N GLY A 210 -9.84 -1.86 -11.33
CA GLY A 210 -10.26 -2.81 -12.36
C GLY A 210 -11.76 -3.13 -12.32
N ARG A 211 -12.49 -2.67 -11.29
CA ARG A 211 -13.88 -3.02 -10.99
C ARG A 211 -14.76 -1.81 -10.69
N GLU A 212 -16.07 -1.98 -10.81
CA GLU A 212 -17.03 -1.02 -10.25
C GLU A 212 -16.91 -0.99 -8.70
N PRO A 213 -17.07 0.18 -8.08
CA PRO A 213 -17.38 1.48 -8.68
C PRO A 213 -16.14 2.33 -9.04
N ALA A 214 -14.91 1.91 -8.71
CA ALA A 214 -13.71 2.72 -8.92
C ALA A 214 -13.32 2.83 -10.40
N ARG A 215 -13.50 1.77 -11.20
CA ARG A 215 -13.13 1.76 -12.62
C ARG A 215 -13.69 2.95 -13.43
N PRO A 216 -14.98 3.32 -13.39
CA PRO A 216 -15.47 4.48 -14.13
C PRO A 216 -14.88 5.80 -13.64
N VAL A 217 -14.56 5.94 -12.35
CA VAL A 217 -13.90 7.14 -11.81
C VAL A 217 -12.52 7.32 -12.47
N TYR A 218 -11.69 6.29 -12.47
CA TYR A 218 -10.33 6.39 -13.04
C TYR A 218 -10.32 6.45 -14.56
N ARG A 219 -11.31 5.85 -15.24
CA ARG A 219 -11.53 6.08 -16.67
C ARG A 219 -11.86 7.54 -16.94
N ARG A 220 -12.73 8.15 -16.13
CA ARG A 220 -13.08 9.57 -16.25
C ARG A 220 -11.87 10.49 -16.05
N VAL A 221 -10.95 10.16 -15.13
CA VAL A 221 -9.68 10.89 -14.96
C VAL A 221 -8.89 10.93 -16.27
N ALA A 222 -8.69 9.78 -16.92
CA ALA A 222 -7.97 9.70 -18.18
C ALA A 222 -8.68 10.49 -19.29
N GLU A 223 -10.00 10.32 -19.44
CA GLU A 223 -10.80 11.05 -20.42
C GLU A 223 -10.68 12.58 -20.29
N LEU A 224 -10.66 13.10 -19.05
CA LEU A 224 -10.57 14.53 -18.81
C LEU A 224 -9.20 15.12 -19.16
N GLU A 225 -8.11 14.39 -18.91
CA GLU A 225 -6.78 14.81 -19.33
C GLU A 225 -6.61 14.76 -20.85
N ASP A 226 -7.13 13.71 -21.50
CA ASP A 226 -6.99 13.53 -22.96
C ASP A 226 -7.85 14.49 -23.76
N ALA A 227 -9.02 14.87 -23.23
CA ALA A 227 -10.00 15.70 -23.96
C ALA A 227 -9.68 17.19 -23.96
N ASP A 228 -8.91 17.70 -23.00
CA ASP A 228 -8.71 19.14 -22.80
C ASP A 228 -7.21 19.44 -22.51
N SER A 229 -6.50 19.91 -23.53
CA SER A 229 -5.07 20.26 -23.43
C SER A 229 -4.76 21.37 -22.40
N THR A 230 -5.79 22.07 -21.91
CA THR A 230 -5.61 23.05 -20.82
C THR A 230 -5.49 22.37 -19.45
N ILE A 231 -5.82 21.09 -19.36
CA ILE A 231 -5.61 20.28 -18.14
C ILE A 231 -4.19 19.75 -18.16
N ALA A 232 -3.42 20.09 -17.14
CA ALA A 232 -2.03 19.67 -17.02
C ALA A 232 -1.88 18.33 -16.31
N SER A 233 -2.68 18.08 -15.26
CA SER A 233 -2.78 16.79 -14.57
C SER A 233 -4.04 16.70 -13.72
N VAL A 234 -4.56 15.48 -13.59
CA VAL A 234 -5.68 15.13 -12.70
C VAL A 234 -5.28 13.92 -11.86
N SER A 235 -5.49 14.03 -10.56
CA SER A 235 -5.32 12.92 -9.61
C SER A 235 -6.59 12.77 -8.76
N VAL A 236 -7.05 11.53 -8.62
CA VAL A 236 -8.07 11.14 -7.63
C VAL A 236 -7.43 10.13 -6.70
N THR A 237 -7.47 10.40 -5.40
CA THR A 237 -7.02 9.46 -4.38
C THR A 237 -8.22 8.84 -3.68
N CYS A 238 -8.16 7.56 -3.34
CA CYS A 238 -9.19 6.89 -2.53
C CYS A 238 -9.07 7.24 -1.05
N GLY A 239 -7.90 7.73 -0.62
CA GLY A 239 -7.56 7.89 0.78
C GLY A 239 -7.29 6.56 1.48
N PHE A 240 -6.74 6.64 2.68
CA PHE A 240 -6.47 5.50 3.54
C PHE A 240 -7.28 5.61 4.84
N PRO A 241 -8.40 4.88 4.95
CA PRO A 241 -9.29 5.01 6.10
C PRO A 241 -8.69 4.50 7.41
N LEU A 242 -7.61 3.70 7.36
CA LEU A 242 -6.94 3.21 8.57
C LEU A 242 -6.02 4.27 9.22
N ALA A 243 -5.98 5.48 8.69
CA ALA A 243 -5.31 6.62 9.29
C ALA A 243 -6.31 7.55 9.98
N ASP A 244 -6.28 7.62 11.31
CA ASP A 244 -7.08 8.57 12.08
C ASP A 244 -6.44 9.96 12.05
N THR A 245 -6.64 10.66 10.93
CA THR A 245 -6.16 12.02 10.69
C THR A 245 -7.27 12.90 10.14
N ARG A 246 -7.11 14.23 10.27
CA ARG A 246 -8.10 15.20 9.80
C ARG A 246 -8.43 15.02 8.32
N ASP A 247 -7.43 14.75 7.50
CA ASP A 247 -7.53 14.74 6.05
C ASP A 247 -7.74 13.33 5.46
N ALA A 248 -8.00 12.32 6.30
CA ALA A 248 -8.31 10.98 5.82
C ALA A 248 -9.55 10.97 4.92
N GLY A 249 -9.44 10.23 3.82
CA GLY A 249 -10.49 10.01 2.83
C GLY A 249 -10.12 10.48 1.42
N PRO A 250 -11.04 10.29 0.45
CA PRO A 250 -10.78 10.57 -0.94
C PRO A 250 -10.57 12.05 -1.23
N ALA A 251 -9.71 12.33 -2.21
CA ALA A 251 -9.45 13.68 -2.67
C ALA A 251 -9.29 13.77 -4.19
N VAL A 252 -9.55 14.95 -4.72
CA VAL A 252 -9.35 15.32 -6.12
C VAL A 252 -8.36 16.47 -6.18
N ILE A 253 -7.32 16.32 -7.00
CA ILE A 253 -6.32 17.35 -7.25
C ILE A 253 -6.27 17.59 -8.75
N VAL A 254 -6.40 18.84 -9.18
CA VAL A 254 -6.36 19.23 -10.59
C VAL A 254 -5.38 20.36 -10.78
N TYR A 255 -4.54 20.22 -11.80
CA TYR A 255 -3.66 21.26 -12.31
C TYR A 255 -4.10 21.64 -13.71
N ALA A 256 -4.42 22.91 -13.95
CA ALA A 256 -4.89 23.41 -15.25
C ALA A 256 -4.35 24.80 -15.55
N HIS A 257 -4.35 25.22 -16.82
CA HIS A 257 -3.82 26.52 -17.22
C HIS A 257 -4.64 27.73 -16.68
N CYS A 258 -5.86 27.50 -16.19
CA CYS A 258 -6.63 28.54 -15.52
C CYS A 258 -7.47 27.96 -14.39
N ARG A 259 -7.80 28.80 -13.42
CA ARG A 259 -8.56 28.47 -12.23
C ARG A 259 -9.93 27.87 -12.53
N ASP A 260 -10.65 28.47 -13.48
CA ASP A 260 -12.00 28.01 -13.84
C ASP A 260 -12.00 26.59 -14.42
N ALA A 261 -10.99 26.23 -15.23
CA ALA A 261 -10.85 24.88 -15.75
C ALA A 261 -10.51 23.89 -14.62
N ALA A 262 -9.56 24.24 -13.74
CA ALA A 262 -9.22 23.41 -12.60
C ALA A 262 -10.43 23.15 -11.69
N ASP A 263 -11.15 24.21 -11.31
CA ASP A 263 -12.32 24.12 -10.43
C ASP A 263 -13.50 23.37 -11.07
N ARG A 264 -13.70 23.48 -12.39
CA ARG A 264 -14.72 22.74 -13.13
C ARG A 264 -14.44 21.22 -13.08
N VAL A 265 -13.22 20.83 -13.43
CA VAL A 265 -12.83 19.40 -13.44
C VAL A 265 -12.83 18.82 -12.03
N ALA A 266 -12.35 19.57 -11.03
CA ALA A 266 -12.36 19.10 -9.65
C ALA A 266 -13.77 18.88 -9.12
N ARG A 267 -14.74 19.75 -9.47
CA ARG A 267 -16.17 19.55 -9.13
C ARG A 267 -16.78 18.36 -9.87
N ASP A 268 -16.53 18.22 -11.18
CA ASP A 268 -17.05 17.09 -11.98
C ASP A 268 -16.64 15.75 -11.35
N LEU A 269 -15.39 15.62 -10.93
CA LEU A 269 -14.89 14.39 -10.30
C LEU A 269 -15.39 14.21 -8.86
N GLU A 270 -15.44 15.26 -8.04
CA GLU A 270 -16.02 15.21 -6.70
C GLU A 270 -17.48 14.72 -6.76
N ASP A 271 -18.29 15.32 -7.65
CA ASP A 271 -19.70 14.95 -7.88
C ASP A 271 -19.80 13.50 -8.38
N HIS A 272 -18.90 13.08 -9.30
CA HIS A 272 -18.90 11.73 -9.83
C HIS A 272 -18.58 10.68 -8.75
N VAL A 273 -17.57 10.91 -7.92
CA VAL A 273 -17.23 10.03 -6.79
C VAL A 273 -18.36 10.00 -5.77
N ALA A 274 -18.96 11.17 -5.45
CA ALA A 274 -20.08 11.26 -4.51
C ALA A 274 -21.32 10.51 -5.01
N ALA A 275 -21.61 10.57 -6.32
CA ALA A 275 -22.72 9.84 -6.93
C ALA A 275 -22.55 8.31 -6.87
N CYS A 276 -21.31 7.83 -6.78
CA CYS A 276 -21.00 6.40 -6.65
C CYS A 276 -20.94 5.93 -5.18
N GLU A 277 -21.14 6.79 -4.18
CA GLU A 277 -20.91 6.47 -2.77
C GLU A 277 -21.50 5.14 -2.33
N ALA A 278 -22.79 4.89 -2.58
CA ALA A 278 -23.48 3.67 -2.18
C ALA A 278 -22.84 2.39 -2.77
N GLN A 279 -22.20 2.50 -3.93
CA GLN A 279 -21.60 1.37 -4.63
C GLN A 279 -20.24 0.97 -4.01
N PHE A 280 -19.59 1.88 -3.26
CA PHE A 280 -18.37 1.57 -2.52
C PHE A 280 -18.62 0.72 -1.27
N ALA A 281 -19.88 0.51 -0.86
CA ALA A 281 -20.21 -0.43 0.21
C ALA A 281 -19.91 -1.87 -0.24
N GLN A 282 -19.15 -2.61 0.56
CA GLN A 282 -18.76 -3.99 0.24
C GLN A 282 -19.50 -4.98 1.15
N SER A 283 -19.86 -6.10 0.54
CA SER A 283 -20.36 -7.28 1.25
C SER A 283 -19.25 -8.34 1.25
N VAL A 284 -18.99 -8.91 2.42
CA VAL A 284 -18.01 -9.97 2.61
C VAL A 284 -18.64 -11.13 3.32
N LEU A 285 -18.13 -12.32 3.09
CA LEU A 285 -18.66 -13.53 3.75
C LEU A 285 -18.15 -13.63 5.19
N PRO A 286 -18.98 -14.07 6.12
CA PRO A 286 -18.50 -14.59 7.41
C PRO A 286 -17.44 -15.67 7.16
N LEU A 287 -16.42 -15.73 8.02
CA LEU A 287 -15.27 -16.62 7.81
C LEU A 287 -15.69 -18.08 7.64
N ASP A 288 -16.56 -18.60 8.54
CA ASP A 288 -17.00 -20.00 8.50
C ASP A 288 -17.76 -20.33 7.22
N GLU A 289 -18.62 -19.41 6.75
CA GLU A 289 -19.39 -19.55 5.51
C GLU A 289 -18.46 -19.50 4.29
N GLY A 290 -17.51 -18.58 4.30
CA GLY A 290 -16.53 -18.43 3.21
C GLY A 290 -15.67 -19.67 3.06
N VAL A 291 -15.19 -20.24 4.17
CA VAL A 291 -14.37 -21.48 4.15
C VAL A 291 -15.22 -22.69 3.71
N ALA A 292 -16.45 -22.85 4.24
CA ALA A 292 -17.35 -23.91 3.79
C ALA A 292 -17.62 -23.82 2.29
N THR A 293 -17.91 -22.61 1.78
CA THR A 293 -18.13 -22.37 0.37
C THR A 293 -16.89 -22.69 -0.48
N ALA A 294 -15.69 -22.37 0.03
CA ALA A 294 -14.45 -22.68 -0.67
C ALA A 294 -14.22 -24.19 -0.78
N ILE A 295 -14.45 -24.94 0.30
CA ILE A 295 -14.35 -26.41 0.32
C ILE A 295 -15.32 -27.05 -0.67
N ASP A 296 -16.60 -26.64 -0.62
CA ASP A 296 -17.62 -27.19 -1.51
C ASP A 296 -17.33 -26.93 -2.99
N ARG A 297 -16.78 -25.74 -3.31
CA ARG A 297 -16.41 -25.38 -4.68
C ARG A 297 -15.16 -26.08 -5.17
N ALA A 298 -14.18 -26.30 -4.31
CA ALA A 298 -12.87 -26.84 -4.66
C ALA A 298 -12.98 -28.21 -5.35
N ASP A 299 -13.97 -29.04 -5.00
CA ASP A 299 -14.20 -30.37 -5.60
C ASP A 299 -14.51 -30.34 -7.11
N SER A 300 -15.06 -29.23 -7.61
CA SER A 300 -15.47 -29.08 -9.02
C SER A 300 -14.73 -27.94 -9.75
N ALA A 301 -13.89 -27.19 -9.05
CA ALA A 301 -13.20 -26.01 -9.56
C ALA A 301 -12.17 -26.40 -10.63
N ARG A 302 -11.96 -25.50 -11.62
CA ARG A 302 -10.94 -25.66 -12.66
C ARG A 302 -9.61 -25.01 -12.31
N GLY A 303 -9.56 -24.28 -11.21
CA GLY A 303 -8.41 -23.60 -10.64
C GLY A 303 -8.64 -23.38 -9.15
N PRO A 304 -7.70 -22.78 -8.43
CA PRO A 304 -7.85 -22.56 -7.01
C PRO A 304 -9.06 -21.70 -6.66
N VAL A 305 -9.74 -22.03 -5.56
CA VAL A 305 -10.66 -21.11 -4.90
C VAL A 305 -9.85 -20.21 -3.99
N ILE A 306 -9.90 -18.90 -4.21
CA ILE A 306 -9.16 -17.94 -3.39
C ILE A 306 -10.05 -17.45 -2.23
N LEU A 307 -9.51 -17.54 -1.01
CA LEU A 307 -10.01 -16.86 0.18
C LEU A 307 -9.14 -15.62 0.42
N ALA A 308 -9.69 -14.44 0.20
CA ALA A 308 -8.99 -13.19 0.47
C ALA A 308 -9.20 -12.79 1.94
N ASP A 309 -8.14 -12.97 2.76
CA ASP A 309 -8.05 -12.51 4.14
C ASP A 309 -7.63 -11.02 4.15
N THR A 310 -8.61 -10.15 3.97
CA THR A 310 -8.37 -8.71 3.81
C THR A 310 -8.13 -7.98 5.13
N GLN A 311 -8.69 -8.51 6.24
CA GLN A 311 -8.57 -7.83 7.54
C GLN A 311 -7.20 -8.00 8.18
N ASP A 312 -6.44 -9.04 7.80
CA ASP A 312 -5.05 -9.23 8.23
C ASP A 312 -4.04 -9.08 7.07
N ASN A 313 -4.26 -8.04 6.27
CA ASN A 313 -3.37 -7.68 5.15
C ASN A 313 -2.17 -6.85 5.63
N PRO A 314 -0.93 -7.37 5.59
CA PRO A 314 0.26 -6.58 5.90
C PRO A 314 0.47 -5.39 4.97
N GLY A 315 -0.05 -5.45 3.74
CA GLY A 315 -0.04 -4.35 2.79
C GLY A 315 -0.97 -3.19 3.14
N ALA A 316 -1.72 -3.27 4.25
CA ALA A 316 -2.49 -2.17 4.83
C ALA A 316 -2.16 -1.99 6.34
N GLY A 317 -0.98 -2.43 6.75
CA GLY A 317 -0.45 -2.22 8.10
C GLY A 317 -0.95 -3.20 9.16
N ALA A 318 -1.61 -4.30 8.78
CA ALA A 318 -1.89 -5.38 9.72
C ALA A 318 -0.64 -6.22 10.03
N SER A 319 -0.73 -7.04 11.08
CA SER A 319 0.39 -7.88 11.54
C SER A 319 0.72 -9.00 10.54
N GLY A 320 -0.28 -9.57 9.89
CA GLY A 320 -0.14 -10.75 9.04
C GLY A 320 0.00 -12.05 9.81
N ASP A 321 -0.18 -12.02 11.13
CA ASP A 321 0.06 -13.15 12.02
C ASP A 321 -1.23 -13.81 12.54
N THR A 322 -2.43 -13.33 12.15
CA THR A 322 -3.67 -13.95 12.62
C THR A 322 -3.87 -15.33 12.02
N THR A 323 -4.44 -16.22 12.83
CA THR A 323 -4.63 -17.63 12.49
C THR A 323 -6.08 -18.01 12.18
N GLY A 324 -7.02 -17.05 12.24
CA GLY A 324 -8.44 -17.34 12.10
C GLY A 324 -8.79 -18.15 10.86
N VAL A 325 -8.28 -17.77 9.68
CA VAL A 325 -8.49 -18.52 8.43
C VAL A 325 -7.87 -19.91 8.51
N LEU A 326 -6.62 -20.01 9.01
CA LEU A 326 -5.92 -21.29 9.16
C LEU A 326 -6.69 -22.25 10.08
N ARG A 327 -7.13 -21.76 11.24
CA ARG A 327 -7.91 -22.57 12.21
C ARG A 327 -9.23 -23.06 11.61
N THR A 328 -9.91 -22.19 10.88
CA THR A 328 -11.20 -22.54 10.26
C THR A 328 -11.03 -23.58 9.16
N LEU A 329 -9.99 -23.46 8.31
CA LEU A 329 -9.66 -24.47 7.29
C LEU A 329 -9.35 -25.83 7.91
N VAL A 330 -8.58 -25.88 9.00
CA VAL A 330 -8.27 -27.10 9.74
C VAL A 330 -9.53 -27.68 10.38
N ALA A 331 -10.32 -26.87 11.07
CA ALA A 331 -11.53 -27.33 11.77
C ALA A 331 -12.60 -27.88 10.83
N GLN A 332 -12.70 -27.34 9.60
CA GLN A 332 -13.65 -27.81 8.58
C GLN A 332 -13.09 -28.92 7.67
N GLY A 333 -11.83 -29.36 7.91
CA GLY A 333 -11.24 -30.48 7.18
C GLY A 333 -10.87 -30.17 5.73
N ALA A 334 -10.48 -28.92 5.44
CA ALA A 334 -10.05 -28.54 4.09
C ALA A 334 -8.89 -29.39 3.58
N ALA A 335 -8.97 -29.79 2.32
CA ALA A 335 -7.90 -30.53 1.64
C ALA A 335 -7.25 -29.68 0.55
N GLY A 336 -5.93 -29.82 0.39
CA GLY A 336 -5.19 -29.10 -0.66
C GLY A 336 -5.17 -27.57 -0.50
N ALA A 337 -5.38 -27.08 0.73
CA ALA A 337 -5.36 -25.66 1.04
C ALA A 337 -3.95 -25.16 1.37
N VAL A 338 -3.62 -23.93 0.94
CA VAL A 338 -2.38 -23.24 1.31
C VAL A 338 -2.74 -21.82 1.82
N VAL A 339 -2.32 -21.53 3.07
CA VAL A 339 -2.43 -20.19 3.66
C VAL A 339 -1.13 -19.43 3.43
N ALA A 340 -1.17 -18.20 2.96
CA ALA A 340 0.01 -17.37 2.73
C ALA A 340 -0.28 -15.86 2.95
N VAL A 341 0.63 -15.12 3.52
CA VAL A 341 1.81 -15.51 4.28
C VAL A 341 1.48 -15.29 5.75
N LEU A 342 1.70 -16.28 6.60
CA LEU A 342 1.64 -16.07 8.04
C LEU A 342 3.00 -15.49 8.50
N ILE A 343 2.97 -14.30 9.05
CA ILE A 343 4.19 -13.64 9.55
C ILE A 343 4.48 -14.17 10.96
N ASP A 344 5.38 -15.12 11.03
CA ASP A 344 5.83 -15.74 12.29
C ASP A 344 7.33 -16.05 12.22
N PRO A 345 8.21 -15.08 12.58
CA PRO A 345 9.66 -15.26 12.54
C PRO A 345 10.16 -16.42 13.41
N ASP A 346 9.49 -16.66 14.55
CA ASP A 346 9.89 -17.72 15.48
C ASP A 346 9.55 -19.10 14.90
N ALA A 347 8.38 -19.26 14.27
CA ALA A 347 8.00 -20.49 13.60
C ALA A 347 8.91 -20.77 12.39
N ALA A 348 9.22 -19.74 11.58
CA ALA A 348 10.16 -19.88 10.47
C ALA A 348 11.55 -20.29 10.95
N LYS A 349 12.07 -19.68 12.01
CA LYS A 349 13.34 -20.04 12.64
C LYS A 349 13.33 -21.46 13.17
N ALA A 350 12.29 -21.85 13.91
CA ALA A 350 12.15 -23.22 14.43
C ALA A 350 12.13 -24.26 13.31
N ALA A 351 11.45 -23.98 12.19
CA ALA A 351 11.45 -24.87 11.03
C ALA A 351 12.86 -25.09 10.47
N HIS A 352 13.66 -24.02 10.36
CA HIS A 352 15.06 -24.12 9.93
C HIS A 352 15.94 -24.86 10.93
N GLU A 353 15.71 -24.71 12.24
CA GLU A 353 16.45 -25.43 13.28
C GLU A 353 16.16 -26.95 13.30
N HIS A 354 14.90 -27.32 13.01
CA HIS A 354 14.48 -28.71 12.95
C HIS A 354 14.84 -29.39 11.62
N GLY A 355 14.86 -28.65 10.53
CA GLY A 355 15.23 -29.12 9.20
C GLY A 355 14.08 -29.72 8.39
N ASP A 356 14.37 -29.98 7.12
CA ASP A 356 13.41 -30.51 6.14
C ASP A 356 12.91 -31.90 6.54
N GLY A 357 11.61 -32.18 6.36
CA GLY A 357 10.93 -33.41 6.75
C GLY A 357 10.67 -33.57 8.26
N ALA A 358 11.16 -32.69 9.11
CA ALA A 358 10.98 -32.79 10.56
C ALA A 358 9.51 -32.51 10.96
N CYS A 359 9.07 -33.24 12.02
CA CYS A 359 7.81 -33.00 12.69
C CYS A 359 8.08 -32.42 14.08
N PHE A 360 7.46 -31.31 14.41
CA PHE A 360 7.64 -30.66 15.71
C PHE A 360 6.37 -29.91 16.15
N ARG A 361 6.28 -29.60 17.45
CA ARG A 361 5.16 -28.85 18.00
C ARG A 361 5.49 -27.37 18.06
N VAL A 362 4.55 -26.53 17.62
CA VAL A 362 4.70 -25.07 17.61
C VAL A 362 3.35 -24.39 17.82
N ALA A 363 3.38 -23.22 18.46
CA ALA A 363 2.25 -22.29 18.51
C ALA A 363 2.42 -21.25 17.39
N LEU A 364 1.59 -21.33 16.36
CA LEU A 364 1.66 -20.49 15.16
C LEU A 364 0.87 -19.19 15.34
N GLY A 365 1.47 -18.07 15.00
CA GLY A 365 0.85 -16.76 14.90
C GLY A 365 0.09 -16.27 16.12
N GLY A 366 -0.88 -15.38 15.91
CA GLY A 366 -1.83 -14.91 16.93
C GLY A 366 -1.22 -14.12 18.08
N ARG A 367 -0.02 -13.54 17.90
CA ARG A 367 0.72 -12.84 18.97
C ARG A 367 0.71 -11.32 18.82
N GLY A 368 0.41 -10.82 17.63
CA GLY A 368 0.54 -9.39 17.29
C GLY A 368 -0.76 -8.58 17.37
N ALA A 369 -1.89 -9.19 17.69
CA ALA A 369 -3.19 -8.56 17.59
C ALA A 369 -4.05 -8.73 18.83
N ASP A 370 -3.64 -8.14 19.94
CA ASP A 370 -4.33 -8.21 21.23
C ASP A 370 -5.81 -7.82 21.16
N ASP A 371 -6.21 -6.96 20.22
CA ASP A 371 -7.57 -6.44 20.08
C ASP A 371 -8.42 -7.20 19.03
N THR A 372 -7.87 -8.15 18.28
CA THR A 372 -8.63 -8.86 17.23
C THR A 372 -9.41 -10.06 17.75
N GLY A 373 -9.14 -10.51 18.98
CA GLY A 373 -9.69 -11.73 19.54
C GLY A 373 -9.15 -13.01 18.91
N ASP A 374 -8.09 -12.90 18.09
CA ASP A 374 -7.40 -14.05 17.52
C ASP A 374 -6.50 -14.74 18.55
N GLN A 375 -6.12 -15.99 18.29
CA GLN A 375 -5.29 -16.77 19.19
C GLN A 375 -4.32 -17.65 18.40
N PRO A 376 -3.14 -17.97 18.95
CA PRO A 376 -2.23 -18.92 18.31
C PRO A 376 -2.91 -20.27 18.01
N LEU A 377 -2.51 -20.88 16.89
CA LEU A 377 -2.81 -22.28 16.62
C LEU A 377 -1.68 -23.16 17.16
N ASP A 378 -1.94 -23.85 18.27
CA ASP A 378 -1.01 -24.80 18.83
C ASP A 378 -1.18 -26.19 18.21
N GLY A 379 -0.14 -26.76 17.64
CA GLY A 379 -0.22 -28.06 16.98
C GLY A 379 1.14 -28.61 16.51
N GLU A 380 1.11 -29.83 16.02
CA GLU A 380 2.24 -30.43 15.34
C GLU A 380 2.26 -30.01 13.86
N VAL A 381 3.44 -29.68 13.36
CA VAL A 381 3.66 -29.33 11.96
C VAL A 381 4.77 -30.20 11.35
N VAL A 382 4.68 -30.42 10.06
CA VAL A 382 5.73 -31.06 9.25
C VAL A 382 6.36 -30.01 8.36
N VAL A 383 7.68 -29.91 8.36
CA VAL A 383 8.44 -29.06 7.45
C VAL A 383 8.45 -29.70 6.07
N GLU A 384 7.83 -29.08 5.07
CA GLU A 384 7.79 -29.58 3.69
C GLU A 384 8.84 -28.91 2.78
N ALA A 385 9.20 -27.65 3.08
CA ALA A 385 10.29 -26.94 2.39
C ALA A 385 10.82 -25.80 3.25
N LEU A 386 12.09 -25.46 3.02
CA LEU A 386 12.78 -24.32 3.64
C LEU A 386 13.26 -23.36 2.56
N GLY A 387 13.16 -22.06 2.81
CA GLY A 387 13.61 -21.01 1.91
C GLY A 387 14.41 -19.92 2.63
N ASP A 388 15.39 -19.34 1.96
CA ASP A 388 16.21 -18.24 2.49
C ASP A 388 15.51 -16.88 2.43
N GLY A 389 14.34 -16.82 1.77
CA GLY A 389 13.53 -15.62 1.60
C GLY A 389 14.07 -14.62 0.58
N ARG A 390 15.01 -15.01 -0.27
CA ARG A 390 15.41 -14.24 -1.46
C ARG A 390 14.47 -14.60 -2.60
N VAL A 391 13.44 -13.76 -2.79
CA VAL A 391 12.35 -14.05 -3.71
C VAL A 391 12.35 -13.05 -4.86
N ALA A 392 12.42 -13.57 -6.10
CA ALA A 392 12.21 -12.73 -7.27
C ALA A 392 10.72 -12.44 -7.46
N GLY A 393 10.35 -11.17 -7.57
CA GLY A 393 9.01 -10.73 -7.93
C GLY A 393 8.73 -11.06 -9.39
N VAL A 394 7.78 -11.96 -9.63
CA VAL A 394 7.39 -12.44 -10.98
C VAL A 394 6.04 -11.89 -11.43
N GLY A 395 5.21 -11.46 -10.49
CA GLY A 395 3.91 -10.86 -10.75
C GLY A 395 4.03 -9.36 -11.10
N PRO A 396 2.96 -8.77 -11.64
CA PRO A 396 3.03 -7.40 -12.16
C PRO A 396 3.16 -6.33 -11.07
N PHE A 397 2.77 -6.61 -9.81
CA PHE A 397 2.89 -5.65 -8.72
C PHE A 397 4.34 -5.54 -8.21
N TYR A 398 4.98 -6.67 -7.87
CA TYR A 398 6.37 -6.72 -7.44
C TYR A 398 7.37 -6.95 -8.57
N GLY A 399 6.94 -6.83 -9.83
CA GLY A 399 7.78 -7.10 -10.99
C GLY A 399 9.13 -6.38 -10.95
N GLY A 400 10.20 -7.12 -11.15
CA GLY A 400 11.58 -6.63 -11.06
C GLY A 400 12.13 -6.48 -9.65
N ALA A 401 11.33 -6.73 -8.59
CA ALA A 401 11.82 -6.70 -7.22
C ALA A 401 12.62 -7.96 -6.88
N GLU A 402 13.73 -7.77 -6.19
CA GLU A 402 14.44 -8.81 -5.45
C GLU A 402 14.09 -8.65 -3.97
N MET A 403 13.09 -9.41 -3.52
CA MET A 403 12.59 -9.32 -2.16
C MET A 403 13.51 -10.03 -1.19
N ALA A 404 13.73 -9.44 0.01
CA ALA A 404 14.52 -10.01 1.09
C ALA A 404 13.62 -10.27 2.30
N LEU A 405 12.92 -11.41 2.30
CA LEU A 405 11.87 -11.74 3.28
C LEU A 405 12.38 -12.45 4.53
N GLY A 406 13.70 -12.73 4.58
CA GLY A 406 14.30 -13.54 5.66
C GLY A 406 13.90 -15.02 5.58
N PRO A 407 14.32 -15.87 6.53
CA PRO A 407 13.96 -17.28 6.54
C PRO A 407 12.47 -17.52 6.37
N MET A 408 12.11 -18.46 5.49
CA MET A 408 10.74 -18.86 5.19
C MET A 408 10.63 -20.39 5.26
N ALA A 409 9.42 -20.91 5.49
CA ALA A 409 9.17 -22.33 5.42
C ALA A 409 7.76 -22.63 4.90
N LEU A 410 7.60 -23.73 4.18
CA LEU A 410 6.34 -24.38 3.93
C LEU A 410 6.11 -25.42 5.02
N LEU A 411 5.06 -25.24 5.80
CA LEU A 411 4.64 -26.14 6.86
C LEU A 411 3.31 -26.80 6.48
N ARG A 412 3.13 -28.08 6.86
CA ARG A 412 1.83 -28.74 6.83
C ARG A 412 1.37 -29.03 8.26
N ILE A 413 0.15 -28.66 8.59
CA ILE A 413 -0.47 -29.06 9.87
C ILE A 413 -0.61 -30.58 9.88
N ALA A 414 -0.03 -31.24 10.88
CA ALA A 414 -0.03 -32.71 10.97
C ALA A 414 -1.44 -33.28 10.88
N ASP A 415 -1.58 -34.42 10.25
CA ASP A 415 -2.83 -35.17 10.05
C ASP A 415 -3.92 -34.39 9.30
N THR A 416 -3.56 -33.29 8.60
CA THR A 416 -4.49 -32.49 7.79
C THR A 416 -3.99 -32.30 6.36
N GLY A 417 -4.88 -31.82 5.47
CA GLY A 417 -4.54 -31.38 4.11
C GLY A 417 -4.19 -29.89 4.01
N VAL A 418 -4.01 -29.18 5.14
CA VAL A 418 -3.77 -27.74 5.19
C VAL A 418 -2.28 -27.45 5.32
N ARG A 419 -1.75 -26.66 4.40
CA ARG A 419 -0.37 -26.15 4.39
C ARG A 419 -0.38 -24.66 4.65
N LEU A 420 0.75 -24.12 5.11
CA LEU A 420 0.94 -22.69 5.28
C LEU A 420 2.37 -22.28 4.93
N ILE A 421 2.52 -21.11 4.35
CA ILE A 421 3.79 -20.43 4.17
C ILE A 421 3.99 -19.50 5.36
N VAL A 422 5.05 -19.77 6.16
CA VAL A 422 5.47 -18.85 7.22
C VAL A 422 6.62 -18.00 6.74
N GLY A 423 6.62 -16.72 7.09
CA GLY A 423 7.66 -15.77 6.73
C GLY A 423 8.16 -14.97 7.93
N SER A 424 9.40 -14.47 7.83
CA SER A 424 10.05 -13.71 8.90
C SER A 424 9.80 -12.20 8.81
N ARG A 425 9.45 -11.67 7.65
CA ARG A 425 9.22 -10.24 7.42
C ARG A 425 7.83 -9.98 6.85
N ARG A 426 7.27 -8.83 7.19
CA ARG A 426 5.94 -8.43 6.71
C ARG A 426 5.91 -8.32 5.19
N ILE A 427 5.02 -9.09 4.59
CA ILE A 427 4.74 -9.11 3.16
C ILE A 427 3.29 -9.53 2.93
N GLN A 428 2.60 -8.89 2.02
CA GLN A 428 1.30 -9.38 1.56
C GLN A 428 1.46 -10.48 0.50
N ALA A 429 0.53 -11.42 0.46
CA ALA A 429 0.53 -12.50 -0.52
C ALA A 429 0.05 -11.99 -1.89
N ALA A 430 0.88 -11.21 -2.59
CA ALA A 430 0.53 -10.57 -3.86
C ALA A 430 1.42 -10.96 -5.05
N ASP A 431 2.28 -11.98 -4.88
CA ASP A 431 3.19 -12.46 -5.93
C ASP A 431 3.39 -13.97 -5.84
N ARG A 432 3.26 -14.67 -6.96
CA ARG A 432 3.45 -16.13 -7.04
C ARG A 432 4.88 -16.54 -6.76
N GLY A 433 5.85 -15.66 -6.94
CA GLY A 433 7.26 -15.93 -6.61
C GLY A 433 7.45 -16.38 -5.16
N ILE A 434 6.63 -15.88 -4.22
CA ILE A 434 6.62 -16.28 -2.81
C ILE A 434 6.32 -17.79 -2.66
N PHE A 435 5.38 -18.30 -3.45
CA PHE A 435 4.99 -19.71 -3.45
C PHE A 435 6.02 -20.59 -4.16
N HIS A 436 6.46 -20.14 -5.35
CA HIS A 436 7.45 -20.86 -6.15
C HIS A 436 8.78 -21.02 -5.41
N HIS A 437 9.16 -20.03 -4.57
CA HIS A 437 10.36 -20.08 -3.73
C HIS A 437 10.39 -21.29 -2.78
N LEU A 438 9.20 -21.76 -2.38
CA LEU A 438 9.02 -22.93 -1.51
C LEU A 438 8.49 -24.16 -2.27
N GLY A 439 8.60 -24.17 -3.60
CA GLY A 439 8.20 -25.30 -4.43
C GLY A 439 6.67 -25.49 -4.56
N VAL A 440 5.87 -24.49 -4.21
CA VAL A 440 4.41 -24.55 -4.36
C VAL A 440 4.01 -23.92 -5.69
N ASP A 441 3.26 -24.66 -6.52
CA ASP A 441 2.54 -24.09 -7.65
C ASP A 441 1.14 -23.67 -7.21
N PRO A 442 0.84 -22.36 -7.18
CA PRO A 442 -0.49 -21.86 -6.80
C PRO A 442 -1.63 -22.42 -7.66
N ALA A 443 -1.38 -22.65 -8.97
CA ALA A 443 -2.41 -23.14 -9.89
C ALA A 443 -2.84 -24.60 -9.55
N GLY A 444 -1.98 -25.36 -8.89
CA GLY A 444 -2.25 -26.73 -8.45
C GLY A 444 -2.91 -26.84 -7.07
N CYS A 445 -3.16 -25.74 -6.38
CA CYS A 445 -3.82 -25.74 -5.07
C CYS A 445 -5.35 -25.81 -5.24
N ALA A 446 -6.03 -26.50 -4.31
CA ALA A 446 -7.49 -26.51 -4.27
C ALA A 446 -8.05 -25.19 -3.70
N ILE A 447 -7.42 -24.71 -2.62
CA ILE A 447 -7.78 -23.45 -1.93
C ILE A 447 -6.50 -22.66 -1.68
N LEU A 448 -6.54 -21.35 -1.98
CA LEU A 448 -5.50 -20.40 -1.62
C LEU A 448 -6.09 -19.36 -0.65
N ALA A 449 -5.62 -19.33 0.58
CA ALA A 449 -5.97 -18.28 1.52
C ALA A 449 -4.86 -17.23 1.54
N LEU A 450 -5.16 -16.02 1.03
CA LEU A 450 -4.17 -14.98 0.78
C LEU A 450 -4.38 -13.78 1.72
N LYS A 451 -3.39 -13.46 2.54
CA LYS A 451 -3.38 -12.24 3.38
C LYS A 451 -3.06 -11.02 2.50
N SER A 452 -4.09 -10.55 1.81
CA SER A 452 -4.04 -9.40 0.90
C SER A 452 -5.47 -8.93 0.57
N SER A 453 -5.66 -7.63 0.32
CA SER A 453 -6.99 -7.08 0.01
C SER A 453 -7.30 -7.08 -1.49
N VAL A 454 -6.43 -6.48 -2.29
CA VAL A 454 -6.66 -6.30 -3.74
C VAL A 454 -5.42 -6.65 -4.58
N HIS A 455 -4.21 -6.38 -4.09
CA HIS A 455 -2.98 -6.56 -4.89
C HIS A 455 -2.79 -7.98 -5.43
N PHE A 456 -3.21 -9.02 -4.67
CA PHE A 456 -3.13 -10.41 -5.14
C PHE A 456 -3.88 -10.63 -6.47
N ARG A 457 -4.92 -9.84 -6.76
CA ARG A 457 -5.75 -10.02 -7.95
C ARG A 457 -4.95 -9.95 -9.24
N ALA A 458 -3.95 -9.06 -9.28
CA ALA A 458 -3.14 -8.89 -10.48
C ALA A 458 -2.40 -10.17 -10.91
N ASP A 459 -2.00 -11.00 -9.97
CA ASP A 459 -1.19 -12.20 -10.24
C ASP A 459 -1.97 -13.51 -10.03
N PHE A 460 -2.89 -13.58 -9.06
CA PHE A 460 -3.58 -14.82 -8.71
C PHE A 460 -4.99 -14.94 -9.30
N GLU A 461 -5.72 -13.84 -9.52
CA GLU A 461 -7.08 -13.92 -10.04
C GLU A 461 -7.19 -14.58 -11.43
N PRO A 462 -6.21 -14.42 -12.35
CA PRO A 462 -6.21 -15.14 -13.63
C PRO A 462 -6.11 -16.67 -13.49
N LEU A 463 -5.65 -17.20 -12.35
CA LEU A 463 -5.57 -18.63 -12.07
C LEU A 463 -6.83 -19.16 -11.40
N ALA A 464 -7.58 -18.28 -10.74
CA ALA A 464 -8.66 -18.64 -9.83
C ALA A 464 -9.94 -19.05 -10.56
N ASP A 465 -10.59 -20.08 -10.05
CA ASP A 465 -11.99 -20.37 -10.40
C ASP A 465 -12.93 -19.33 -9.77
N THR A 466 -12.68 -19.00 -8.51
CA THR A 466 -13.50 -18.07 -7.72
C THR A 466 -12.66 -17.34 -6.69
N VAL A 467 -13.01 -16.08 -6.43
CA VAL A 467 -12.45 -15.28 -5.31
C VAL A 467 -13.56 -14.98 -4.32
N LEU A 468 -13.37 -15.42 -3.08
CA LEU A 468 -14.23 -15.16 -1.93
C LEU A 468 -13.50 -14.24 -0.96
N VAL A 469 -14.11 -13.11 -0.62
CA VAL A 469 -13.57 -12.21 0.41
C VAL A 469 -14.21 -12.56 1.74
N VAL A 470 -13.38 -12.77 2.76
CA VAL A 470 -13.82 -13.24 4.07
C VAL A 470 -13.51 -12.24 5.19
N ALA A 471 -14.42 -12.15 6.15
CA ALA A 471 -14.24 -11.38 7.39
C ALA A 471 -13.55 -12.27 8.43
N ALA A 472 -12.21 -12.31 8.39
CA ALA A 472 -11.38 -12.97 9.38
C ALA A 472 -10.92 -11.98 10.46
N PRO A 473 -10.42 -12.43 11.63
CA PRO A 473 -9.77 -11.54 12.59
C PRO A 473 -8.62 -10.74 11.95
N GLY A 474 -8.49 -9.45 12.32
CA GLY A 474 -7.42 -8.60 11.78
C GLY A 474 -7.59 -7.13 12.15
N LEU A 475 -6.52 -6.34 11.95
CA LEU A 475 -6.46 -4.91 12.30
C LEU A 475 -7.08 -3.98 11.26
N ASN A 476 -7.47 -4.51 10.09
CA ASN A 476 -7.99 -3.74 8.96
C ASN A 476 -9.49 -4.04 8.78
N PRO A 477 -10.39 -3.54 9.63
CA PRO A 477 -11.81 -3.84 9.50
C PRO A 477 -12.33 -3.35 8.14
N ILE A 478 -13.13 -4.19 7.50
CA ILE A 478 -13.72 -3.89 6.19
C ILE A 478 -14.65 -2.68 6.28
N ASP A 479 -15.37 -2.56 7.38
CA ASP A 479 -16.20 -1.39 7.68
C ASP A 479 -15.40 -0.40 8.55
N PRO A 480 -14.93 0.73 7.99
CA PRO A 480 -14.21 1.73 8.75
C PRO A 480 -14.99 2.32 9.92
N ALA A 481 -16.33 2.28 9.89
CA ALA A 481 -17.16 2.76 11.01
C ALA A 481 -16.93 1.99 12.32
N ARG A 482 -16.28 0.83 12.28
CA ARG A 482 -15.88 0.06 13.46
C ARG A 482 -14.63 0.59 14.15
N LEU A 483 -13.89 1.51 13.52
CA LEU A 483 -12.68 2.11 14.07
C LEU A 483 -13.01 3.29 15.00
N ALA A 484 -12.22 3.45 16.05
CA ALA A 484 -12.42 4.49 17.06
C ALA A 484 -11.74 5.80 16.64
N TYR A 485 -12.23 6.45 15.57
CA TYR A 485 -11.70 7.73 15.12
C TYR A 485 -11.85 8.84 16.15
N ARG A 486 -10.84 9.71 16.24
CA ARG A 486 -10.79 10.88 17.12
C ARG A 486 -10.39 12.17 16.41
N ASN A 487 -9.70 12.04 15.27
CA ASN A 487 -9.01 13.16 14.61
C ASN A 487 -9.56 13.49 13.22
N LEU A 488 -10.58 12.78 12.72
CA LEU A 488 -11.20 13.08 11.42
C LEU A 488 -11.80 14.49 11.41
N ARG A 489 -11.94 15.08 10.23
CA ARG A 489 -12.74 16.30 10.06
C ARG A 489 -14.22 16.01 10.31
N ALA A 490 -14.91 16.91 11.01
CA ALA A 490 -16.35 16.78 11.21
C ALA A 490 -17.10 16.80 9.87
N GLY A 491 -18.16 16.02 9.75
CA GLY A 491 -18.98 15.91 8.54
C GLY A 491 -18.60 14.76 7.60
N VAL A 492 -17.49 14.04 7.85
CA VAL A 492 -17.12 12.84 7.08
C VAL A 492 -17.96 11.65 7.50
N ARG A 493 -18.54 10.93 6.53
CA ARG A 493 -19.17 9.64 6.78
C ARG A 493 -18.11 8.56 6.91
N LEU A 494 -18.22 7.76 7.96
CA LEU A 494 -17.21 6.74 8.32
C LEU A 494 -17.17 5.54 7.36
N CYS A 495 -18.23 5.35 6.59
CA CYS A 495 -18.30 4.39 5.49
C CYS A 495 -19.36 4.89 4.49
N PRO A 496 -19.47 4.30 3.29
CA PRO A 496 -20.50 4.66 2.31
C PRO A 496 -21.90 4.60 2.90
N ASN A 497 -22.63 5.74 2.85
CA ASN A 497 -23.96 5.93 3.47
C ASN A 497 -24.01 5.64 4.99
N GLY A 498 -22.89 5.59 5.65
CA GLY A 498 -22.77 5.26 7.08
C GLY A 498 -22.92 6.48 8.01
N PRO A 499 -22.60 6.29 9.30
CA PRO A 499 -22.69 7.36 10.28
C PRO A 499 -21.69 8.47 9.98
N THR A 500 -22.12 9.70 10.25
CA THR A 500 -21.27 10.89 10.10
C THR A 500 -20.44 11.11 11.37
N TYR A 501 -19.14 11.35 11.21
CA TYR A 501 -18.29 11.78 12.31
C TYR A 501 -18.62 13.22 12.70
N LEU A 502 -19.02 13.45 13.94
CA LEU A 502 -19.44 14.75 14.45
C LEU A 502 -18.32 15.54 15.14
N GLY A 503 -17.10 15.01 15.14
CA GLY A 503 -15.97 15.55 15.90
C GLY A 503 -15.73 14.76 17.20
N PRO A 504 -14.59 15.02 17.88
CA PRO A 504 -14.30 14.39 19.16
C PRO A 504 -15.37 14.78 20.20
N PRO A 505 -15.68 13.88 21.16
CA PRO A 505 -16.59 14.19 22.25
C PRO A 505 -16.16 15.49 22.97
N ALA A 506 -17.14 16.33 23.32
CA ALA A 506 -16.85 17.58 24.05
C ALA A 506 -16.06 17.26 25.32
N GLY A 507 -14.84 17.80 25.47
CA GLY A 507 -13.94 17.59 26.60
C GLY A 507 -12.77 16.62 26.36
N ALA A 508 -12.59 16.12 25.14
CA ALA A 508 -11.49 15.19 24.81
C ALA A 508 -10.13 15.89 24.54
N TYR A 509 -10.05 17.20 24.65
CA TYR A 509 -8.78 17.93 24.56
C TYR A 509 -8.25 18.18 25.98
N THR A 510 -7.35 17.34 26.44
CA THR A 510 -6.40 17.67 27.53
C THR A 510 -4.99 17.32 27.09
#